data_21eed0f27b07609dbcca4fec86939e70
#
_entry.id   21eed0f27b07609dbcca4fec86939e70
#
_cell.length_a   1.000
_cell.length_b   1.000
_cell.length_c   1.000
_cell.angle_alpha   90.00
_cell.angle_beta   90.00
_cell.angle_gamma   90.00
#
_symmetry.space_group_name_H-M   'P 1'
#
loop_
_entity.id
_entity.type
_entity.pdbx_description
1 polymer ?
#
loop_
_entity_poly.entity_id
_entity_poly.type
_entity_poly.pdbx_seq_one_letter_code
_entity_poly.pdbx_strand_id
1 'polypeptide(L)'
;MIGLVIVTHGRLAEEFIHAMEHVVGKQPQVEAICIGPDDRMDSRRNEIAEAVTRVETGEGVIILTDMFGGTPSNLAISLLQEGKIEVVAGLNLPMLVKLARIRLDCNLHKAAAAAQDAGRKYINIASQVLGD
;
A
#
# COMPACT_ATOMS: atom_id res chain seq x y z
N MET A 1 9.56 -3.42 11.97
CA MET A 1 8.91 -3.87 10.71
C MET A 1 8.26 -2.66 10.04
N ILE A 2 8.38 -2.57 8.72
CA ILE A 2 7.78 -1.47 7.96
C ILE A 2 6.26 -1.53 8.07
N GLY A 3 5.63 -0.40 8.43
CA GLY A 3 4.18 -0.29 8.50
C GLY A 3 3.57 -0.08 7.13
N LEU A 4 2.33 -0.50 6.96
CA LEU A 4 1.60 -0.35 5.70
C LEU A 4 0.29 0.38 5.95
N VAL A 5 0.01 1.40 5.14
CA VAL A 5 -1.28 2.09 5.15
C VAL A 5 -1.82 2.04 3.73
N ILE A 6 -3.00 1.49 3.56
CA ILE A 6 -3.62 1.34 2.23
C ILE A 6 -4.72 2.37 2.10
N VAL A 7 -4.61 3.25 1.12
CA VAL A 7 -5.54 4.37 0.91
C VAL A 7 -6.12 4.27 -0.49
N THR A 8 -7.41 4.02 -0.58
CA THR A 8 -8.05 3.77 -1.89
C THR A 8 -9.39 4.49 -2.02
N HIS A 9 -9.88 4.51 -3.25
CA HIS A 9 -11.27 4.86 -3.51
C HIS A 9 -12.19 3.78 -2.93
N GLY A 10 -13.31 4.21 -2.36
CA GLY A 10 -14.32 3.28 -1.86
C GLY A 10 -13.74 2.30 -0.85
N ARG A 11 -14.23 1.08 -0.85
CA ARG A 11 -13.88 0.06 0.12
C ARG A 11 -12.72 -0.85 -0.28
N LEU A 12 -12.05 -0.53 -1.35
CA LEU A 12 -10.95 -1.36 -1.87
C LEU A 12 -9.86 -1.62 -0.83
N ALA A 13 -9.50 -0.62 -0.04
CA ALA A 13 -8.44 -0.77 0.96
C ALA A 13 -8.74 -1.89 1.94
N GLU A 14 -9.96 -1.97 2.45
CA GLU A 14 -10.38 -3.03 3.37
C GLU A 14 -10.33 -4.38 2.69
N GLU A 15 -10.83 -4.47 1.47
CA GLU A 15 -10.87 -5.72 0.72
C GLU A 15 -9.46 -6.18 0.34
N PHE A 16 -8.55 -5.27 0.06
CA PHE A 16 -7.15 -5.63 -0.17
C PHE A 16 -6.52 -6.28 1.06
N ILE A 17 -6.81 -5.76 2.25
CA ILE A 17 -6.30 -6.38 3.48
C ILE A 17 -6.88 -7.79 3.64
N HIS A 18 -8.18 -7.96 3.43
CA HIS A 18 -8.82 -9.27 3.51
C HIS A 18 -8.19 -10.25 2.53
N ALA A 19 -7.99 -9.84 1.28
CA ALA A 19 -7.40 -10.68 0.25
C ALA A 19 -5.94 -11.05 0.59
N MET A 20 -5.16 -10.08 1.04
CA MET A 20 -3.78 -10.31 1.45
C MET A 20 -3.73 -11.33 2.60
N GLU A 21 -4.57 -11.14 3.61
CA GLU A 21 -4.59 -12.03 4.77
C GLU A 21 -5.07 -13.43 4.43
N HIS A 22 -5.90 -13.55 3.40
CA HIS A 22 -6.29 -14.85 2.88
C HIS A 22 -5.07 -15.62 2.32
N VAL A 23 -4.13 -14.90 1.72
CA VAL A 23 -2.94 -15.52 1.09
C VAL A 23 -1.81 -15.75 2.09
N VAL A 24 -1.52 -14.76 2.93
CA VAL A 24 -0.31 -14.78 3.78
C VAL A 24 -0.62 -14.83 5.28
N GLY A 25 -1.90 -14.86 5.67
CA GLY A 25 -2.30 -14.85 7.07
C GLY A 25 -2.39 -13.45 7.64
N LYS A 26 -2.83 -13.36 8.90
CA LYS A 26 -3.00 -12.09 9.60
C LYS A 26 -1.71 -11.27 9.61
N GLN A 27 -1.86 -9.97 9.36
CA GLN A 27 -0.72 -9.06 9.28
C GLN A 27 -0.87 -7.94 10.31
N PRO A 28 0.13 -7.76 11.19
CA PRO A 28 0.14 -6.60 12.10
C PRO A 28 0.59 -5.35 11.35
N GLN A 29 0.34 -4.20 11.94
CA GLN A 29 0.79 -2.91 11.42
C GLN A 29 0.37 -2.64 9.98
N VAL A 30 -0.89 -2.93 9.68
CA VAL A 30 -1.52 -2.63 8.39
C VAL A 30 -2.85 -1.96 8.68
N GLU A 31 -3.11 -0.82 8.07
CA GLU A 31 -4.38 -0.10 8.22
C GLU A 31 -4.95 0.31 6.88
N ALA A 32 -6.27 0.38 6.82
CA ALA A 32 -7.00 0.76 5.61
C ALA A 32 -7.71 2.10 5.81
N ILE A 33 -7.59 2.97 4.81
CA ILE A 33 -8.32 4.23 4.75
C ILE A 33 -9.12 4.23 3.44
N CYS A 34 -10.44 4.26 3.55
CA CYS A 34 -11.35 4.23 2.41
C CYS A 34 -11.89 5.64 2.16
N ILE A 35 -11.60 6.18 0.97
CA ILE A 35 -11.99 7.53 0.60
C ILE A 35 -13.29 7.50 -0.19
N GLY A 36 -14.32 8.16 0.34
CA GLY A 36 -15.60 8.30 -0.35
C GLY A 36 -15.64 9.56 -1.20
N PRO A 37 -16.65 9.67 -2.11
CA PRO A 37 -16.71 10.79 -3.04
C PRO A 37 -16.98 12.15 -2.39
N ASP A 38 -17.63 12.16 -1.23
CA ASP A 38 -18.02 13.40 -0.55
C ASP A 38 -17.19 13.68 0.70
N ASP A 39 -16.07 12.99 0.85
CA ASP A 39 -15.25 13.12 2.06
C ASP A 39 -14.49 14.45 2.07
N ARG A 40 -14.27 14.96 3.27
CA ARG A 40 -13.45 16.15 3.47
C ARG A 40 -11.98 15.79 3.38
N MET A 41 -11.26 16.50 2.51
CA MET A 41 -9.84 16.26 2.24
C MET A 41 -8.96 16.41 3.47
N ASP A 42 -9.15 17.51 4.22
CA ASP A 42 -8.33 17.80 5.39
C ASP A 42 -8.53 16.73 6.49
N SER A 43 -9.79 16.30 6.72
CA SER A 43 -10.09 15.25 7.69
C SER A 43 -9.47 13.92 7.29
N ARG A 44 -9.54 13.57 6.00
CA ARG A 44 -8.97 12.32 5.51
C ARG A 44 -7.44 12.34 5.55
N ARG A 45 -6.83 13.48 5.22
CA ARG A 45 -5.39 13.61 5.32
C ARG A 45 -4.91 13.40 6.76
N ASN A 46 -5.61 13.98 7.73
CA ASN A 46 -5.28 13.79 9.15
C ASN A 46 -5.44 12.34 9.57
N GLU A 47 -6.48 11.68 9.08
CA GLU A 47 -6.71 10.25 9.37
C GLU A 47 -5.59 9.38 8.83
N ILE A 48 -5.09 9.68 7.62
CA ILE A 48 -3.95 8.96 7.05
C ILE A 48 -2.69 9.20 7.89
N ALA A 49 -2.46 10.45 8.29
CA ALA A 49 -1.30 10.79 9.13
C ALA A 49 -1.35 10.05 10.47
N GLU A 50 -2.52 9.95 11.08
CA GLU A 50 -2.69 9.21 12.32
C GLU A 50 -2.44 7.71 12.13
N ALA A 51 -2.92 7.15 11.01
CA ALA A 51 -2.69 5.74 10.69
C ALA A 51 -1.19 5.47 10.50
N VAL A 52 -0.48 6.38 9.82
CA VAL A 52 0.97 6.27 9.66
C VAL A 52 1.65 6.22 11.02
N THR A 53 1.25 7.09 11.94
CA THR A 53 1.82 7.11 13.30
C THR A 53 1.56 5.79 14.03
N ARG A 54 0.37 5.23 13.87
CA ARG A 54 0.02 3.96 14.56
C ARG A 54 0.82 2.77 14.07
N VAL A 55 1.15 2.72 12.78
CA VAL A 55 1.87 1.57 12.22
C VAL A 55 3.38 1.74 12.21
N GLU A 56 3.87 2.93 12.52
CA GLU A 56 5.30 3.23 12.54
C GLU A 56 5.96 2.66 13.81
N THR A 57 7.04 1.92 13.64
CA THR A 57 7.81 1.35 14.76
C THR A 57 9.31 1.63 14.63
N GLY A 58 9.70 2.58 13.78
CA GLY A 58 11.09 2.96 13.59
C GLY A 58 11.68 2.56 12.24
N GLU A 59 10.97 1.74 11.46
CA GLU A 59 11.45 1.24 10.17
C GLU A 59 10.81 1.95 8.97
N GLY A 60 9.95 2.92 9.23
CA GLY A 60 9.24 3.65 8.17
C GLY A 60 7.90 3.05 7.80
N VAL A 61 7.19 3.74 6.93
CA VAL A 61 5.85 3.36 6.48
C VAL A 61 5.75 3.49 4.97
N ILE A 62 5.10 2.52 4.34
CA ILE A 62 4.72 2.62 2.93
C ILE A 62 3.21 2.85 2.87
N ILE A 63 2.81 3.95 2.22
CA ILE A 63 1.41 4.21 1.91
C ILE A 63 1.16 3.68 0.50
N LEU A 64 0.16 2.82 0.36
CA LEU A 64 -0.17 2.19 -0.92
C LEU A 64 -1.52 2.72 -1.38
N THR A 65 -1.58 3.15 -2.64
CA THR A 65 -2.82 3.67 -3.21
C THR A 65 -3.21 2.89 -4.44
N ASP A 66 -4.50 2.93 -4.77
CA ASP A 66 -5.03 2.13 -5.88
C ASP A 66 -4.60 2.65 -7.25
N MET A 67 -4.53 3.98 -7.43
CA MET A 67 -4.10 4.53 -8.71
C MET A 67 -3.41 5.89 -8.50
N PHE A 68 -2.50 6.20 -9.37
CA PHE A 68 -1.82 7.49 -9.36
C PHE A 68 -2.73 8.57 -9.94
N GLY A 69 -2.75 9.74 -9.33
CA GLY A 69 -3.49 10.89 -9.85
C GLY A 69 -4.89 11.11 -9.31
N GLY A 70 -5.39 10.21 -8.45
CA GLY A 70 -6.69 10.41 -7.78
C GLY A 70 -6.55 11.02 -6.40
N THR A 71 -7.69 11.32 -5.76
CA THR A 71 -7.70 11.88 -4.40
C THR A 71 -6.89 11.05 -3.40
N PRO A 72 -7.05 9.72 -3.33
CA PRO A 72 -6.27 8.94 -2.39
C PRO A 72 -4.77 9.12 -2.57
N SER A 73 -4.27 9.07 -3.80
CA SER A 73 -2.83 9.24 -4.05
C SER A 73 -2.35 10.65 -3.74
N ASN A 74 -3.16 11.66 -4.06
CA ASN A 74 -2.79 13.05 -3.78
C ASN A 74 -2.66 13.30 -2.28
N LEU A 75 -3.58 12.77 -1.48
CA LEU A 75 -3.50 12.87 -0.03
C LEU A 75 -2.27 12.15 0.51
N ALA A 76 -2.01 10.94 0.01
CA ALA A 76 -0.85 10.15 0.44
C ALA A 76 0.47 10.86 0.10
N ILE A 77 0.59 11.38 -1.12
CA ILE A 77 1.79 12.07 -1.58
C ILE A 77 2.08 13.32 -0.75
N SER A 78 1.03 13.98 -0.24
CA SER A 78 1.23 15.14 0.63
C SER A 78 1.95 14.79 1.94
N LEU A 79 2.02 13.51 2.28
CA LEU A 79 2.69 13.02 3.49
C LEU A 79 4.05 12.39 3.18
N LEU A 80 4.47 12.38 1.93
CA LEU A 80 5.76 11.82 1.52
C LEU A 80 6.90 12.46 2.32
N GLN A 81 7.78 11.62 2.86
CA GLN A 81 8.91 12.10 3.64
C GLN A 81 10.09 11.15 3.42
N GLU A 82 11.16 11.69 2.84
CA GLU A 82 12.32 10.88 2.48
C GLU A 82 12.83 10.07 3.68
N GLY A 83 13.02 8.78 3.48
CA GLY A 83 13.54 7.87 4.48
C GLY A 83 12.54 7.44 5.55
N LYS A 84 11.35 8.03 5.59
CA LYS A 84 10.35 7.73 6.63
C LYS A 84 9.00 7.31 6.09
N ILE A 85 8.50 7.97 5.05
CA ILE A 85 7.21 7.69 4.45
C ILE A 85 7.38 7.62 2.94
N GLU A 86 7.15 6.46 2.37
CA GLU A 86 7.14 6.27 0.93
C GLU A 86 5.72 6.02 0.45
N VAL A 87 5.44 6.37 -0.81
CA VAL A 87 4.12 6.18 -1.41
C VAL A 87 4.28 5.36 -2.69
N VAL A 88 3.52 4.29 -2.81
CA VAL A 88 3.50 3.46 -4.01
C VAL A 88 2.07 3.43 -4.53
N ALA A 89 1.87 3.86 -5.77
CA ALA A 89 0.57 3.86 -6.43
C ALA A 89 0.46 2.68 -7.38
N GLY A 90 -0.76 2.28 -7.70
CA GLY A 90 -1.00 1.13 -8.58
C GLY A 90 -1.03 -0.20 -7.84
N LEU A 91 -1.46 -0.16 -6.59
CA LEU A 91 -1.53 -1.33 -5.73
C LEU A 91 -2.25 -2.51 -6.40
N ASN A 92 -1.67 -3.68 -6.26
CA ASN A 92 -2.31 -4.95 -6.62
C ASN A 92 -1.92 -6.02 -5.61
N LEU A 93 -2.54 -7.18 -5.68
CA LEU A 93 -2.33 -8.24 -4.70
C LEU A 93 -0.90 -8.79 -4.69
N PRO A 94 -0.24 -9.04 -5.83
CA PRO A 94 1.17 -9.48 -5.79
C PRO A 94 2.09 -8.52 -5.05
N MET A 95 1.85 -7.23 -5.16
CA MET A 95 2.60 -6.21 -4.43
C MET A 95 2.45 -6.38 -2.92
N LEU A 96 1.21 -6.56 -2.45
CA LEU A 96 0.92 -6.75 -1.04
C LEU A 96 1.51 -8.04 -0.49
N VAL A 97 1.40 -9.12 -1.24
CA VAL A 97 1.97 -10.41 -0.84
C VAL A 97 3.49 -10.29 -0.70
N LYS A 98 4.13 -9.60 -1.64
CA LYS A 98 5.57 -9.36 -1.58
C LYS A 98 5.95 -8.56 -0.33
N LEU A 99 5.25 -7.46 -0.09
CA LEU A 99 5.52 -6.63 1.08
C LEU A 99 5.34 -7.40 2.39
N ALA A 100 4.28 -8.18 2.50
CA ALA A 100 4.02 -8.98 3.69
C ALA A 100 5.20 -9.91 4.01
N ARG A 101 5.86 -10.42 2.97
CA ARG A 101 6.98 -11.37 3.14
C ARG A 101 8.31 -10.70 3.46
N ILE A 102 8.55 -9.47 2.96
CA ILE A 102 9.88 -8.86 3.06
C ILE A 102 9.97 -7.70 4.06
N ARG A 103 8.86 -7.11 4.50
CA ARG A 103 8.87 -5.87 5.28
C ARG A 103 9.56 -6.00 6.64
N LEU A 104 9.75 -7.21 7.14
CA LEU A 104 10.46 -7.44 8.39
C LEU A 104 11.98 -7.33 8.21
N ASP A 105 12.47 -7.72 7.04
CA ASP A 105 13.91 -7.88 6.77
C ASP A 105 14.48 -6.87 5.76
N CYS A 106 13.76 -5.80 5.48
CA CYS A 106 14.10 -4.89 4.40
C CYS A 106 14.02 -3.44 4.87
N ASN A 107 14.88 -2.56 4.37
CA ASN A 107 14.72 -1.15 4.63
C ASN A 107 13.62 -0.56 3.71
N LEU A 108 13.16 0.64 4.04
CA LEU A 108 12.04 1.28 3.34
C LEU A 108 12.26 1.39 1.83
N HIS A 109 13.42 1.87 1.41
CA HIS A 109 13.73 2.05 0.00
C HIS A 109 13.70 0.73 -0.77
N LYS A 110 14.32 -0.30 -0.23
CA LYS A 110 14.34 -1.63 -0.86
C LYS A 110 12.96 -2.26 -0.91
N ALA A 111 12.19 -2.09 0.16
CA ALA A 111 10.83 -2.62 0.22
C ALA A 111 9.94 -1.99 -0.84
N ALA A 112 10.02 -0.66 -1.01
CA ALA A 112 9.22 0.05 -2.02
C ALA A 112 9.60 -0.41 -3.42
N ALA A 113 10.90 -0.56 -3.72
CA ALA A 113 11.37 -1.03 -5.01
C ALA A 113 10.91 -2.46 -5.29
N ALA A 114 11.00 -3.34 -4.30
CA ALA A 114 10.56 -4.73 -4.44
C ALA A 114 9.05 -4.82 -4.65
N ALA A 115 8.28 -3.95 -3.99
CA ALA A 115 6.83 -3.88 -4.19
C ALA A 115 6.50 -3.48 -5.61
N GLN A 116 7.18 -2.46 -6.14
CA GLN A 116 6.98 -2.03 -7.52
C GLN A 116 7.29 -3.16 -8.52
N ASP A 117 8.41 -3.85 -8.33
CA ASP A 117 8.79 -4.98 -9.18
C ASP A 117 7.74 -6.09 -9.15
N ALA A 118 7.30 -6.48 -7.97
CA ALA A 118 6.29 -7.53 -7.82
C ALA A 118 4.97 -7.13 -8.46
N GLY A 119 4.57 -5.88 -8.29
CA GLY A 119 3.34 -5.37 -8.88
C GLY A 119 3.35 -5.43 -10.40
N ARG A 120 4.50 -5.19 -11.02
CA ARG A 120 4.66 -5.24 -12.48
C ARG A 120 4.84 -6.65 -13.01
N LYS A 121 5.56 -7.48 -12.28
CA LYS A 121 6.02 -8.80 -12.75
C LYS A 121 4.89 -9.76 -13.09
N TYR A 122 3.79 -9.71 -12.36
CA TYR A 122 2.74 -10.71 -12.50
C TYR A 122 1.53 -10.23 -13.31
N ILE A 123 1.69 -9.12 -14.04
CA ILE A 123 0.69 -8.69 -15.02
C ILE A 123 0.97 -9.47 -16.29
N ASN A 124 0.16 -10.48 -16.57
CA ASN A 124 0.41 -11.42 -17.67
C ASN A 124 -0.84 -11.64 -18.50
N ILE A 125 -0.63 -11.87 -19.80
CA ILE A 125 -1.68 -12.34 -20.68
C ILE A 125 -1.57 -13.88 -20.70
N ALA A 126 -2.63 -14.56 -20.29
CA ALA A 126 -2.60 -16.01 -20.07
C ALA A 126 -2.10 -16.80 -21.28
N SER A 127 -2.59 -16.47 -22.46
CA SER A 127 -2.19 -17.19 -23.67
C SER A 127 -0.69 -17.06 -23.96
N GLN A 128 -0.09 -15.93 -23.60
CA GLN A 128 1.35 -15.71 -23.79
C GLN A 128 2.16 -16.52 -22.79
N VAL A 129 1.67 -16.60 -21.56
CA VAL A 129 2.34 -17.37 -20.52
C VAL A 129 2.29 -18.86 -20.80
N LEU A 130 1.18 -19.36 -21.35
CA LEU A 130 0.99 -20.77 -21.65
C LEU A 130 1.70 -21.21 -22.93
N GLY A 131 2.32 -20.32 -23.62
CA GLY A 131 3.22 -20.65 -24.68
C GLY A 131 2.62 -21.05 -25.99
N ASP A 132 1.62 -20.50 -26.40
CA ASP A 132 1.23 -20.81 -27.61
C ASP A 132 0.78 -20.22 -28.36
#